data_0cb59ab941caa7414622d5c455a10c30
#
_entry.id   0cb59ab941caa7414622d5c455a10c30
#
_cell.length_a   1.000
_cell.length_b   1.000
_cell.length_c   1.000
_cell.angle_alpha   90.00
_cell.angle_beta   90.00
_cell.angle_gamma   90.00
#
_symmetry.space_group_name_H-M   'P 1'
#
loop_
_entity.id
_entity.type
_entity.pdbx_description
1 polymer ?
#
loop_
_entity_poly.entity_id
_entity_poly.type
_entity_poly.pdbx_seq_one_letter_code
_entity_poly.pdbx_strand_id
1 'polypeptide(L)'
;RGRAWEEYEILEEDLLQILKVMPLETSTKAWWSPRLADLLRRTGSAVDSFLREWGRFPNIGIGKGQTNIKVYFEYFTPRIPEILGTTVYVRTWDNEVHPWGGWTAELWPPWWRAYNRVKHDAWGRRSKATMEHVVGALAALLVLHATNPFSRQYICPEAARRITRDANGIPIAELWYHPVNVRTPLDRHHYLFEIRGIGNVSPPVPSASV
;
A
#
# COMPACT_ATOMS: atom_id res chain seq x y z
N ARG A 1 15.82 7.72 6.20
CA ARG A 1 14.67 7.06 5.53
C ARG A 1 14.00 6.12 6.51
N GLY A 2 12.66 6.00 6.48
CA GLY A 2 11.95 5.05 7.32
C GLY A 2 12.12 3.62 6.81
N ARG A 3 12.39 2.65 7.70
CA ARG A 3 12.63 1.24 7.33
C ARG A 3 11.54 0.65 6.42
N ALA A 4 10.28 1.00 6.67
CA ALA A 4 9.17 0.51 5.86
C ALA A 4 9.20 1.06 4.42
N TRP A 5 9.67 2.29 4.24
CA TRP A 5 9.83 2.86 2.90
C TRP A 5 11.02 2.22 2.15
N GLU A 6 12.12 1.97 2.84
CA GLU A 6 13.27 1.25 2.26
C GLU A 6 12.86 -0.17 1.82
N GLU A 7 12.00 -0.84 2.61
CA GLU A 7 11.46 -2.15 2.22
C GLU A 7 10.60 -2.05 0.96
N TYR A 8 9.76 -1.01 0.83
CA TYR A 8 9.00 -0.77 -0.39
C TYR A 8 9.92 -0.58 -1.62
N GLU A 9 10.94 0.27 -1.50
CA GLU A 9 11.92 0.53 -2.59
C GLU A 9 12.60 -0.77 -3.06
N ILE A 10 12.97 -1.65 -2.12
CA ILE A 10 13.55 -2.96 -2.44
C ILE A 10 12.55 -3.86 -3.20
N LEU A 11 11.31 -3.92 -2.74
CA LEU A 11 10.28 -4.74 -3.36
C LEU A 11 9.92 -4.25 -4.76
N GLU A 12 9.88 -2.94 -4.96
CA GLU A 12 9.66 -2.34 -6.28
C GLU A 12 10.82 -2.64 -7.22
N GLU A 13 12.08 -2.51 -6.78
CA GLU A 13 13.25 -2.86 -7.57
C GLU A 13 13.24 -4.35 -7.96
N ASP A 14 12.85 -5.25 -7.06
CA ASP A 14 12.71 -6.68 -7.37
C ASP A 14 11.66 -6.93 -8.46
N LEU A 15 10.53 -6.21 -8.44
CA LEU A 15 9.57 -6.27 -9.54
C LEU A 15 10.18 -5.79 -10.85
N LEU A 16 10.91 -4.68 -10.83
CA LEU A 16 11.56 -4.15 -12.03
C LEU A 16 12.56 -5.12 -12.65
N GLN A 17 13.31 -5.85 -11.81
CA GLN A 17 14.21 -6.91 -12.33
C GLN A 17 13.40 -8.04 -12.99
N ILE A 18 12.23 -8.38 -12.49
CA ILE A 18 11.34 -9.36 -13.14
C ILE A 18 10.83 -8.81 -14.48
N LEU A 19 10.46 -7.52 -14.52
CA LEU A 19 9.92 -6.88 -15.72
C LEU A 19 10.92 -6.78 -16.88
N LYS A 20 12.23 -6.90 -16.63
CA LYS A 20 13.24 -6.99 -17.69
C LYS A 20 13.12 -8.26 -18.55
N VAL A 21 12.54 -9.32 -17.99
CA VAL A 21 12.42 -10.63 -18.68
C VAL A 21 10.96 -11.05 -18.87
N MET A 22 10.05 -10.43 -18.17
CA MET A 22 8.61 -10.69 -18.21
C MET A 22 7.88 -9.34 -18.29
N PRO A 23 7.63 -8.84 -19.49
CA PRO A 23 7.06 -7.51 -19.66
C PRO A 23 5.68 -7.40 -19.02
N LEU A 24 5.37 -6.22 -18.52
CA LEU A 24 4.07 -5.93 -17.92
C LEU A 24 3.10 -5.48 -19.02
N GLU A 25 2.30 -6.41 -19.48
CA GLU A 25 1.31 -6.22 -20.54
C GLU A 25 -0.03 -6.87 -20.16
N THR A 26 -1.09 -6.53 -20.86
CA THR A 26 -2.40 -7.14 -20.63
C THR A 26 -2.36 -8.67 -20.83
N SER A 27 -1.58 -9.15 -21.79
CA SER A 27 -1.39 -10.58 -22.09
C SER A 27 -0.65 -11.33 -20.98
N THR A 28 0.19 -10.65 -20.20
CA THR A 28 1.03 -11.26 -19.16
C THR A 28 0.41 -11.18 -17.76
N LYS A 29 -0.76 -10.56 -17.60
CA LYS A 29 -1.43 -10.40 -16.30
C LYS A 29 -1.54 -11.69 -15.50
N ALA A 30 -1.92 -12.77 -16.16
CA ALA A 30 -2.11 -14.08 -15.55
C ALA A 30 -0.82 -14.89 -15.43
N TRP A 31 0.29 -14.41 -15.96
CA TRP A 31 1.56 -15.11 -15.87
C TRP A 31 2.04 -15.18 -14.43
N TRP A 32 2.66 -16.28 -14.11
CA TRP A 32 3.25 -16.51 -12.78
C TRP A 32 4.66 -17.07 -12.89
N SER A 33 5.44 -16.92 -11.86
CA SER A 33 6.75 -17.53 -11.73
C SER A 33 7.09 -17.74 -10.25
N PRO A 34 8.08 -18.60 -9.93
CA PRO A 34 8.56 -18.71 -8.55
C PRO A 34 9.03 -17.38 -7.96
N ARG A 35 9.62 -16.50 -8.79
CA ARG A 35 10.04 -15.15 -8.36
C ARG A 35 8.85 -14.27 -8.01
N LEU A 36 7.78 -14.31 -8.83
CA LEU A 36 6.53 -13.59 -8.52
C LEU A 36 5.89 -14.13 -7.24
N ALA A 37 5.93 -15.43 -7.00
CA ALA A 37 5.39 -16.03 -5.78
C ALA A 37 6.16 -15.57 -4.53
N ASP A 38 7.48 -15.51 -4.60
CA ASP A 38 8.30 -14.97 -3.51
C ASP A 38 8.05 -13.48 -3.29
N LEU A 39 8.02 -12.69 -4.36
CA LEU A 39 7.75 -11.26 -4.28
C LEU A 39 6.36 -10.97 -3.71
N LEU A 40 5.31 -11.70 -4.13
CA LEU A 40 3.97 -11.56 -3.55
C LEU A 40 3.96 -11.86 -2.05
N ARG A 41 4.67 -12.92 -1.64
CA ARG A 41 4.76 -13.31 -0.23
C ARG A 41 5.44 -12.23 0.61
N ARG A 42 6.55 -11.67 0.14
CA ARG A 42 7.28 -10.60 0.82
C ARG A 42 6.45 -9.32 0.87
N THR A 43 5.86 -8.91 -0.25
CA THR A 43 5.02 -7.72 -0.32
C THR A 43 3.78 -7.83 0.57
N GLY A 44 3.08 -8.97 0.54
CA GLY A 44 1.93 -9.18 1.41
C GLY A 44 2.30 -9.19 2.91
N SER A 45 3.49 -9.71 3.24
CA SER A 45 4.02 -9.65 4.61
C SER A 45 4.37 -8.22 5.03
N ALA A 46 4.93 -7.41 4.11
CA ALA A 46 5.21 -5.99 4.35
C ALA A 46 3.91 -5.21 4.60
N VAL A 47 2.86 -5.45 3.79
CA VAL A 47 1.53 -4.84 4.00
C VAL A 47 0.95 -5.23 5.37
N ASP A 48 0.98 -6.51 5.73
CA ASP A 48 0.48 -6.98 7.03
C ASP A 48 1.24 -6.31 8.20
N SER A 49 2.56 -6.24 8.10
CA SER A 49 3.42 -5.59 9.09
C SER A 49 3.14 -4.09 9.18
N PHE A 50 2.98 -3.41 8.04
CA PHE A 50 2.67 -1.98 7.97
C PHE A 50 1.34 -1.65 8.63
N LEU A 51 0.28 -2.39 8.30
CA LEU A 51 -1.05 -2.21 8.89
C LEU A 51 -1.04 -2.48 10.40
N ARG A 52 -0.30 -3.50 10.83
CA ARG A 52 -0.14 -3.85 12.24
C ARG A 52 0.57 -2.75 13.03
N GLU A 53 1.68 -2.24 12.51
CA GLU A 53 2.42 -1.16 13.16
C GLU A 53 1.60 0.14 13.18
N TRP A 54 0.98 0.50 12.07
CA TRP A 54 0.13 1.68 12.00
C TRP A 54 -1.10 1.56 12.92
N GLY A 55 -1.71 0.38 12.99
CA GLY A 55 -2.86 0.11 13.85
C GLY A 55 -2.58 0.25 15.36
N ARG A 56 -1.32 0.21 15.78
CA ARG A 56 -0.91 0.41 17.18
C ARG A 56 -0.93 1.88 17.61
N PHE A 57 -1.00 2.83 16.68
CA PHE A 57 -1.08 4.22 17.04
C PHE A 57 -2.41 4.53 17.77
N PRO A 58 -2.40 5.45 18.75
CA PRO A 58 -3.57 5.71 19.60
C PRO A 58 -4.84 6.07 18.84
N ASN A 59 -4.71 6.75 17.71
CA ASN A 59 -5.84 7.16 16.88
C ASN A 59 -6.46 6.02 16.03
N ILE A 60 -5.77 4.90 15.87
CA ILE A 60 -6.30 3.70 15.20
C ILE A 60 -6.81 2.69 16.24
N GLY A 61 -6.07 2.51 17.34
CA GLY A 61 -6.54 1.77 18.51
C GLY A 61 -6.66 0.26 18.33
N ILE A 62 -5.94 -0.35 17.38
CA ILE A 62 -5.91 -1.81 17.25
C ILE A 62 -5.11 -2.40 18.43
N GLY A 63 -5.79 -3.14 19.29
CA GLY A 63 -5.17 -3.77 20.47
C GLY A 63 -4.12 -4.84 20.13
N LYS A 64 -3.39 -5.26 21.17
CA LYS A 64 -2.43 -6.39 21.09
C LYS A 64 -3.21 -7.71 20.99
N GLY A 65 -3.67 -8.08 19.81
CA GLY A 65 -4.38 -9.33 19.59
C GLY A 65 -4.03 -9.93 18.23
N GLN A 66 -4.72 -10.99 17.85
CA GLN A 66 -4.62 -11.49 16.49
C GLN A 66 -5.24 -10.46 15.54
N THR A 67 -4.38 -9.80 14.77
CA THR A 67 -4.79 -8.89 13.72
C THR A 67 -4.94 -9.67 12.42
N ASN A 68 -6.00 -9.39 11.68
CA ASN A 68 -6.27 -9.97 10.38
C ASN A 68 -6.90 -8.92 9.47
N ILE A 69 -7.07 -9.25 8.20
CA ILE A 69 -7.55 -8.31 7.19
C ILE A 69 -8.96 -7.76 7.48
N LYS A 70 -9.80 -8.53 8.18
CA LYS A 70 -11.13 -8.07 8.60
C LYS A 70 -11.00 -7.00 9.69
N VAL A 71 -10.17 -7.22 10.71
CA VAL A 71 -9.88 -6.24 11.75
C VAL A 71 -9.30 -4.97 11.14
N TYR A 72 -8.37 -5.09 10.19
CA TYR A 72 -7.84 -3.93 9.48
C TYR A 72 -8.94 -3.16 8.73
N PHE A 73 -9.84 -3.86 8.05
CA PHE A 73 -10.99 -3.22 7.39
C PHE A 73 -11.81 -2.40 8.38
N GLU A 74 -12.24 -3.00 9.48
CA GLU A 74 -13.09 -2.38 10.49
C GLU A 74 -12.45 -1.13 11.14
N TYR A 75 -11.12 -1.09 11.23
CA TYR A 75 -10.41 0.02 11.86
C TYR A 75 -9.92 1.09 10.88
N PHE A 76 -9.42 0.71 9.71
CA PHE A 76 -8.84 1.67 8.77
C PHE A 76 -9.89 2.35 7.90
N THR A 77 -10.90 1.64 7.40
CA THR A 77 -11.82 2.20 6.42
C THR A 77 -12.70 3.35 6.95
N PRO A 78 -13.17 3.34 8.20
CA PRO A 78 -13.89 4.49 8.75
C PRO A 78 -12.99 5.73 8.99
N ARG A 79 -11.67 5.52 9.11
CA ARG A 79 -10.69 6.58 9.41
C ARG A 79 -10.00 7.10 8.18
N ILE A 80 -9.90 6.28 7.17
CA ILE A 80 -9.24 6.57 5.88
C ILE A 80 -10.12 5.99 4.76
N PRO A 81 -11.36 6.51 4.58
CA PRO A 81 -12.29 5.95 3.59
C PRO A 81 -11.75 6.04 2.17
N GLU A 82 -10.86 7.00 1.90
CA GLU A 82 -10.24 7.21 0.59
C GLU A 82 -9.40 6.00 0.12
N ILE A 83 -8.94 5.16 1.05
CA ILE A 83 -8.13 3.98 0.70
C ILE A 83 -8.87 3.04 -0.25
N LEU A 84 -10.20 2.94 -0.11
CA LEU A 84 -11.03 2.05 -0.94
C LEU A 84 -11.17 2.56 -2.38
N GLY A 85 -11.18 3.87 -2.56
CA GLY A 85 -11.35 4.52 -3.86
C GLY A 85 -10.03 4.92 -4.53
N THR A 86 -8.90 4.73 -3.87
CA THR A 86 -7.61 5.16 -4.42
C THR A 86 -7.24 4.35 -5.65
N THR A 87 -6.93 5.05 -6.71
CA THR A 87 -6.49 4.49 -7.98
C THR A 87 -4.99 4.64 -8.14
N VAL A 88 -4.34 3.57 -8.57
CA VAL A 88 -2.93 3.55 -8.93
C VAL A 88 -2.81 3.29 -10.43
N TYR A 89 -2.26 4.25 -11.14
CA TYR A 89 -1.93 4.10 -12.54
C TYR A 89 -0.59 3.37 -12.69
N VAL A 90 -0.57 2.34 -13.52
CA VAL A 90 0.63 1.56 -13.83
C VAL A 90 1.10 1.92 -15.23
N ARG A 91 2.17 2.67 -15.30
CA ARG A 91 2.62 3.33 -16.53
C ARG A 91 2.87 2.37 -17.70
N THR A 92 3.58 1.29 -17.45
CA THR A 92 3.93 0.32 -18.50
C THR A 92 2.76 -0.53 -18.94
N TRP A 93 1.72 -0.58 -18.15
CA TRP A 93 0.53 -1.37 -18.38
C TRP A 93 -0.58 -0.58 -19.07
N ASP A 94 -0.44 0.75 -19.07
CA ASP A 94 -1.46 1.70 -19.48
C ASP A 94 -2.83 1.38 -18.85
N ASN A 95 -2.82 1.02 -17.58
CA ASN A 95 -3.99 0.57 -16.87
C ASN A 95 -4.01 1.09 -15.43
N GLU A 96 -5.22 1.16 -14.89
CA GLU A 96 -5.48 1.54 -13.51
C GLU A 96 -5.69 0.30 -12.64
N VAL A 97 -5.16 0.35 -11.44
CA VAL A 97 -5.32 -0.66 -10.42
C VAL A 97 -5.99 -0.04 -9.20
N HIS A 98 -7.02 -0.70 -8.70
CA HIS A 98 -7.70 -0.33 -7.45
C HIS A 98 -7.30 -1.33 -6.36
N PRO A 99 -6.14 -1.18 -5.74
CA PRO A 99 -5.55 -2.23 -4.92
C PRO A 99 -6.37 -2.58 -3.68
N TRP A 100 -7.17 -1.62 -3.19
CA TRP A 100 -8.09 -1.80 -2.07
C TRP A 100 -9.56 -1.79 -2.51
N GLY A 101 -9.81 -1.70 -3.80
CA GLY A 101 -11.17 -1.72 -4.36
C GLY A 101 -11.91 -3.01 -4.03
N GLY A 102 -13.20 -2.87 -3.66
CA GLY A 102 -14.03 -4.00 -3.28
C GLY A 102 -13.65 -4.69 -1.97
N TRP A 103 -12.75 -4.10 -1.16
CA TRP A 103 -12.45 -4.60 0.17
C TRP A 103 -13.64 -4.36 1.10
N THR A 104 -14.14 -5.43 1.71
CA THR A 104 -15.21 -5.41 2.73
C THR A 104 -14.79 -6.30 3.91
N ALA A 105 -15.63 -6.36 4.93
CA ALA A 105 -15.41 -7.27 6.05
C ALA A 105 -15.39 -8.76 5.62
N GLU A 106 -16.12 -9.11 4.56
CA GLU A 106 -16.28 -10.48 4.06
C GLU A 106 -15.45 -10.73 2.79
N LEU A 107 -15.21 -9.69 1.99
CA LEU A 107 -14.51 -9.80 0.72
C LEU A 107 -13.16 -9.09 0.78
N TRP A 108 -12.10 -9.86 0.63
CA TRP A 108 -10.73 -9.36 0.66
C TRP A 108 -10.21 -9.04 -0.75
N PRO A 109 -9.28 -8.09 -0.89
CA PRO A 109 -8.66 -7.79 -2.18
C PRO A 109 -8.11 -9.04 -2.87
N PRO A 110 -8.19 -9.15 -4.21
CA PRO A 110 -7.73 -10.35 -4.94
C PRO A 110 -6.28 -10.72 -4.65
N TRP A 111 -5.38 -9.72 -4.62
CA TRP A 111 -3.96 -9.92 -4.31
C TRP A 111 -3.75 -10.43 -2.87
N TRP A 112 -4.57 -10.00 -1.89
CA TRP A 112 -4.48 -10.48 -0.51
C TRP A 112 -4.92 -11.94 -0.40
N ARG A 113 -5.97 -12.32 -1.13
CA ARG A 113 -6.40 -13.73 -1.19
C ARG A 113 -5.34 -14.62 -1.83
N ALA A 114 -4.67 -14.12 -2.89
CA ALA A 114 -3.56 -14.82 -3.53
C ALA A 114 -2.37 -14.95 -2.58
N TYR A 115 -1.98 -13.86 -1.90
CA TYR A 115 -0.94 -13.85 -0.87
C TYR A 115 -1.19 -14.90 0.21
N ASN A 116 -2.39 -14.94 0.79
CA ASN A 116 -2.71 -15.90 1.84
C ASN A 116 -2.61 -17.35 1.33
N ARG A 117 -3.06 -17.63 0.11
CA ARG A 117 -2.93 -18.97 -0.49
C ARG A 117 -1.47 -19.38 -0.65
N VAL A 118 -0.62 -18.49 -1.14
CA VAL A 118 0.82 -18.75 -1.31
C VAL A 118 1.53 -18.84 0.03
N LYS A 119 1.15 -18.02 1.02
CA LYS A 119 1.72 -18.04 2.38
C LYS A 119 1.49 -19.38 3.07
N HIS A 120 0.30 -19.95 2.95
CA HIS A 120 -0.07 -21.18 3.65
C HIS A 120 0.29 -22.46 2.87
N ASP A 121 0.44 -22.37 1.55
CA ASP A 121 0.85 -23.49 0.69
C ASP A 121 1.78 -22.99 -0.43
N ALA A 122 3.03 -22.77 -0.05
CA ALA A 122 4.03 -22.21 -0.94
C ALA A 122 4.37 -23.10 -2.14
N TRP A 123 4.12 -24.40 -2.06
CA TRP A 123 4.43 -25.34 -3.16
C TRP A 123 3.23 -25.59 -4.07
N GLY A 124 2.07 -25.86 -3.49
CA GLY A 124 0.87 -26.22 -4.27
C GLY A 124 0.14 -25.01 -4.86
N ARG A 125 0.34 -23.80 -4.28
CA ARG A 125 -0.44 -22.61 -4.64
C ARG A 125 0.35 -21.47 -5.27
N ARG A 126 1.65 -21.69 -5.60
CA ARG A 126 2.49 -20.61 -6.15
C ARG A 126 1.97 -20.04 -7.48
N SER A 127 1.25 -20.83 -8.29
CA SER A 127 0.60 -20.34 -9.50
C SER A 127 -0.51 -19.32 -9.28
N LYS A 128 -0.93 -19.10 -8.03
CA LYS A 128 -1.85 -18.01 -7.66
C LYS A 128 -1.15 -16.65 -7.56
N ALA A 129 0.18 -16.62 -7.50
CA ALA A 129 0.96 -15.40 -7.53
C ALA A 129 1.18 -14.92 -8.97
N THR A 130 0.14 -14.42 -9.58
CA THR A 130 0.22 -13.87 -10.94
C THR A 130 0.84 -12.47 -10.92
N MET A 131 1.28 -11.98 -12.07
CA MET A 131 1.79 -10.62 -12.24
C MET A 131 0.79 -9.58 -11.70
N GLU A 132 -0.49 -9.73 -12.03
CA GLU A 132 -1.56 -8.85 -11.55
C GLU A 132 -1.64 -8.79 -10.02
N HIS A 133 -1.50 -9.94 -9.35
CA HIS A 133 -1.55 -9.98 -7.89
C HIS A 133 -0.32 -9.32 -7.25
N VAL A 134 0.86 -9.46 -7.86
CA VAL A 134 2.09 -8.81 -7.38
C VAL A 134 2.00 -7.30 -7.54
N VAL A 135 1.59 -6.85 -8.72
CA VAL A 135 1.37 -5.42 -9.00
C VAL A 135 0.32 -4.84 -8.05
N GLY A 136 -0.81 -5.55 -7.85
CA GLY A 136 -1.84 -5.14 -6.92
C GLY A 136 -1.35 -5.03 -5.46
N ALA A 137 -0.50 -5.96 -5.02
CA ALA A 137 0.08 -5.94 -3.66
C ALA A 137 1.05 -4.77 -3.46
N LEU A 138 1.94 -4.52 -4.44
CA LEU A 138 2.87 -3.37 -4.40
C LEU A 138 2.12 -2.04 -4.46
N ALA A 139 1.14 -1.93 -5.33
CA ALA A 139 0.27 -0.76 -5.39
C ALA A 139 -0.49 -0.54 -4.06
N ALA A 140 -0.93 -1.62 -3.41
CA ALA A 140 -1.58 -1.54 -2.09
C ALA A 140 -0.63 -1.00 -1.01
N LEU A 141 0.62 -1.48 -1.00
CA LEU A 141 1.64 -0.99 -0.07
C LEU A 141 1.97 0.49 -0.34
N LEU A 142 2.09 0.89 -1.60
CA LEU A 142 2.29 2.30 -1.97
C LEU A 142 1.15 3.19 -1.47
N VAL A 143 -0.11 2.76 -1.63
CA VAL A 143 -1.28 3.51 -1.12
C VAL A 143 -1.20 3.66 0.40
N LEU A 144 -0.79 2.63 1.13
CA LEU A 144 -0.59 2.73 2.58
C LEU A 144 0.48 3.76 2.93
N HIS A 145 1.60 3.77 2.23
CA HIS A 145 2.64 4.79 2.43
C HIS A 145 2.13 6.20 2.11
N ALA A 146 1.37 6.35 1.04
CA ALA A 146 0.84 7.64 0.62
C ALA A 146 -0.24 8.19 1.56
N THR A 147 -1.01 7.31 2.20
CA THR A 147 -2.06 7.69 3.14
C THR A 147 -1.55 7.81 4.59
N ASN A 148 -0.45 7.16 4.93
CA ASN A 148 0.16 7.26 6.26
C ASN A 148 0.94 8.57 6.41
N PRO A 149 0.58 9.44 7.39
CA PRO A 149 1.23 10.75 7.56
C PRO A 149 2.74 10.67 7.78
N PHE A 150 3.21 9.62 8.48
CA PHE A 150 4.63 9.47 8.79
C PHE A 150 5.45 8.93 7.62
N SER A 151 4.84 8.14 6.74
CA SER A 151 5.51 7.61 5.55
C SER A 151 5.44 8.54 4.36
N ARG A 152 4.40 9.35 4.25
CA ARG A 152 4.16 10.25 3.11
C ARG A 152 5.30 11.22 2.85
N GLN A 153 6.02 11.64 3.89
CA GLN A 153 7.21 12.50 3.76
C GLN A 153 8.32 11.92 2.85
N TYR A 154 8.39 10.60 2.73
CA TYR A 154 9.38 9.95 1.87
C TYR A 154 8.96 9.94 0.40
N ILE A 155 7.65 9.94 0.14
CA ILE A 155 7.08 9.91 -1.20
C ILE A 155 6.94 11.34 -1.75
N CYS A 156 6.55 12.27 -0.89
CA CYS A 156 6.33 13.66 -1.23
C CYS A 156 7.08 14.58 -0.26
N PRO A 157 8.36 14.89 -0.52
CA PRO A 157 9.16 15.75 0.35
C PRO A 157 8.56 17.15 0.56
N GLU A 158 7.76 17.62 -0.37
CA GLU A 158 7.06 18.91 -0.26
C GLU A 158 5.93 18.86 0.78
N ALA A 159 5.26 17.71 0.93
CA ALA A 159 4.28 17.53 2.00
C ALA A 159 4.94 17.47 3.39
N ALA A 160 6.19 17.00 3.47
CA ALA A 160 6.95 16.96 4.73
C ALA A 160 7.25 18.34 5.31
N ARG A 161 7.29 19.37 4.50
CA ARG A 161 7.53 20.77 4.95
C ARG A 161 6.37 21.37 5.75
N ARG A 162 5.22 20.68 5.83
CA ARG A 162 4.02 21.16 6.52
C ARG A 162 3.59 20.29 7.69
N ILE A 163 4.52 19.55 8.29
CA ILE A 163 4.26 18.85 9.54
C ILE A 163 4.25 19.90 10.66
N THR A 164 3.06 20.21 11.17
CA THR A 164 2.90 20.93 12.44
C THR A 164 2.95 19.95 13.60
N ARG A 165 3.30 20.44 14.77
CA ARG A 165 3.24 19.63 16.00
C ARG A 165 2.10 20.15 16.86
N ASP A 166 1.36 19.25 17.51
CA ASP A 166 0.40 19.64 18.51
C ASP A 166 1.09 20.19 19.78
N ALA A 167 0.28 20.63 20.73
CA ALA A 167 0.78 21.15 22.02
C ALA A 167 1.64 20.13 22.81
N ASN A 168 1.56 18.85 22.49
CA ASN A 168 2.33 17.77 23.09
C ASN A 168 3.56 17.37 22.26
N GLY A 169 3.86 18.12 21.20
CA GLY A 169 4.98 17.84 20.31
C GLY A 169 4.75 16.65 19.35
N ILE A 170 3.54 16.10 19.30
CA ILE A 170 3.17 15.02 18.39
C ILE A 170 3.02 15.62 16.99
N PRO A 171 3.67 15.06 15.96
CA PRO A 171 3.53 15.56 14.60
C PRO A 171 2.07 15.45 14.18
N ILE A 172 1.41 16.56 13.96
CA ILE A 172 0.16 16.63 13.23
C ILE A 172 0.57 16.84 11.77
N ALA A 173 0.38 15.83 10.94
CA ALA A 173 0.45 16.04 9.52
C ALA A 173 -0.78 16.87 9.13
N GLU A 174 -0.63 18.17 9.07
CA GLU A 174 -1.55 19.00 8.31
C GLU A 174 -1.37 18.62 6.85
N LEU A 175 -2.14 17.62 6.42
CA LEU A 175 -2.21 17.18 5.04
C LEU A 175 -3.02 18.20 4.24
N TRP A 176 -2.45 19.41 4.10
CA TRP A 176 -3.04 20.46 3.32
C TRP A 176 -2.77 20.25 1.86
N TYR A 177 -3.85 19.89 1.17
CA TYR A 177 -4.21 20.33 -0.17
C TYR A 177 -3.16 20.22 -1.27
N HIS A 178 -3.25 19.16 -1.99
CA HIS A 178 -3.36 19.13 -3.45
C HIS A 178 -3.61 17.67 -3.82
N PRO A 179 -4.35 17.35 -4.90
CA PRO A 179 -4.31 16.02 -5.49
C PRO A 179 -2.86 15.77 -5.88
N VAL A 180 -2.11 15.17 -4.98
CA VAL A 180 -0.70 14.90 -5.21
C VAL A 180 -0.66 13.67 -6.07
N ASN A 181 -0.25 13.83 -7.31
CA ASN A 181 0.20 12.70 -8.10
C ASN A 181 1.47 12.18 -7.44
N VAL A 182 1.33 11.13 -6.66
CA VAL A 182 2.48 10.46 -6.03
C VAL A 182 3.08 9.55 -7.07
N ARG A 183 4.30 9.84 -7.48
CA ARG A 183 5.07 9.03 -8.41
C ARG A 183 6.18 8.33 -7.66
N THR A 184 6.34 7.04 -7.90
CA THR A 184 7.52 6.32 -7.43
C THR A 184 8.63 6.52 -8.46
N PRO A 185 9.72 7.24 -8.13
CA PRO A 185 10.80 7.44 -9.08
C PRO A 185 11.62 6.17 -9.20
N LEU A 186 11.66 5.59 -10.39
CA LEU A 186 12.64 4.58 -10.78
C LEU A 186 14.02 5.17 -10.97
N ASP A 187 14.04 6.31 -11.59
CA ASP A 187 15.05 7.33 -11.63
C ASP A 187 14.36 8.68 -11.77
N ARG A 188 15.10 9.76 -11.97
CA ARG A 188 14.52 11.11 -12.11
C ARG A 188 13.50 11.27 -13.25
N HIS A 189 13.37 10.29 -14.13
CA HIS A 189 12.58 10.37 -15.36
C HIS A 189 11.56 9.23 -15.52
N HIS A 190 11.68 8.14 -14.75
CA HIS A 190 10.82 6.97 -14.87
C HIS A 190 10.18 6.62 -13.53
N TYR A 191 8.92 6.25 -13.58
CA TYR A 191 8.15 5.75 -12.44
C TYR A 191 7.29 4.56 -12.89
N LEU A 192 7.12 3.59 -12.02
CA LEU A 192 6.27 2.44 -12.29
C LEU A 192 4.81 2.76 -11.91
N PHE A 193 4.64 3.39 -10.76
CA PHE A 193 3.31 3.70 -10.21
C PHE A 193 3.09 5.19 -10.06
N GLU A 194 1.88 5.62 -10.37
CA GLU A 194 1.36 6.96 -10.10
C GLU A 194 0.03 6.86 -9.36
N ILE A 195 -0.07 7.44 -8.19
CA ILE A 195 -1.35 7.57 -7.49
C ILE A 195 -2.00 8.87 -7.93
N ARG A 196 -3.23 8.76 -8.45
CA ARG A 196 -4.03 9.91 -8.87
C ARG A 196 -5.17 10.11 -7.89
N GLY A 197 -5.41 11.35 -7.51
CA GLY A 197 -6.61 11.74 -6.77
C GLY A 197 -6.68 11.23 -5.34
N ILE A 198 -5.55 11.16 -4.60
CA ILE A 198 -5.66 11.05 -3.15
C ILE A 198 -6.27 12.36 -2.67
N GLY A 199 -7.57 12.32 -2.37
CA GLY A 199 -8.29 13.40 -1.72
C GLY A 199 -7.66 13.76 -0.38
N ASN A 200 -8.06 14.90 0.16
CA ASN A 200 -7.62 15.37 1.47
C ASN A 200 -7.93 14.31 2.53
N VAL A 201 -6.91 13.65 3.04
CA VAL A 201 -7.06 12.87 4.26
C VAL A 201 -7.15 13.87 5.40
N SER A 202 -8.36 14.21 5.81
CA SER A 202 -8.57 14.97 7.04
C SER A 202 -8.00 14.15 8.20
N PRO A 203 -7.21 14.76 9.11
CA PRO A 203 -6.78 14.04 10.29
C PRO A 203 -8.04 13.54 11.04
N PRO A 204 -8.01 12.34 11.60
CA PRO A 204 -9.11 11.86 12.41
C PRO A 204 -9.36 12.86 13.53
N VAL A 205 -10.58 13.36 13.60
CA VAL A 205 -11.03 14.23 14.69
C VAL A 205 -10.81 13.44 15.99
N PRO A 206 -10.05 13.94 16.96
CA PRO A 206 -9.93 13.29 18.24
C PRO A 206 -11.34 13.14 18.81
N SER A 207 -11.76 11.90 19.08
CA SER A 207 -13.01 11.65 19.79
C SER A 207 -12.91 12.40 21.11
N ALA A 208 -13.80 13.37 21.28
CA ALA A 208 -13.95 14.04 22.56
C ALA A 208 -14.20 12.95 23.61
N SER A 209 -13.28 12.81 24.54
CA SER A 209 -13.47 11.97 25.72
C SER A 209 -14.66 12.54 26.50
N VAL A 210 -15.72 11.78 26.55
CA VAL A 210 -16.82 11.95 27.52
C VAL A 210 -16.40 11.31 28.83
#